data_2447f949ec652288608a9a073a72d340
#
_entry.id   2447f949ec652288608a9a073a72d340
#
_cell.length_a   1.000
_cell.length_b   1.000
_cell.length_c   1.000
_cell.angle_alpha   90.00
_cell.angle_beta   90.00
_cell.angle_gamma   90.00
#
_symmetry.space_group_name_H-M   'P 1'
#
loop_
_entity.id
_entity.type
_entity.pdbx_description
1 polymer ?
#
loop_
_entity_poly.entity_id
_entity_poly.type
_entity_poly.pdbx_seq_one_letter_code
_entity_poly.pdbx_strand_id
1 'polypeptide(L)'
;MKCYNALFFSLLLICAACGEEKKTTEEAEESVETVLPTATNEVTVMELKETDFNHELISNGKLSARQMADLYFETAEPIAHIYVKNGSHVKKGDKIAELASFRLTNQKTTAWDALQKAELELKDVLIGQGYMLKDSAQVPAETMKLARIQSGYDQALAAYQLADYEEQRAILKAPFDGIIANLSSKEYNTASTSEPFCSIINDQTLEASFTVLENELPLIKPGDRVEVSPFAIAGLKREGNITEINPLIDENGMVKVKAAIRNGDRLYEGMNVQICIHRSLGKQLVVPKSAVVLRSGKQVVFTLVNNKANWVYVHTGLENATSYTITEGLKEGDIVITSGNINLAHEAPVKLIEE
;
A
#
# COMPACT_ATOMS: atom_id res chain seq x y z
N MET A 1 -24.38 52.88 -9.09
CA MET A 1 -25.83 53.17 -8.96
C MET A 1 -26.21 53.00 -7.49
N LYS A 2 -26.52 54.17 -6.92
CA LYS A 2 -27.52 54.52 -5.83
C LYS A 2 -27.32 53.74 -4.52
N CYS A 3 -26.77 54.37 -3.44
CA CYS A 3 -27.39 55.43 -2.59
C CYS A 3 -28.55 54.89 -1.77
N TYR A 4 -28.51 54.96 -0.42
CA TYR A 4 -28.88 56.11 0.42
C TYR A 4 -28.68 55.69 1.89
N ASN A 5 -27.94 56.44 2.73
CA ASN A 5 -28.38 57.53 3.64
C ASN A 5 -29.33 57.02 4.73
N ALA A 6 -29.06 57.24 5.94
CA ALA A 6 -28.73 58.36 6.82
C ALA A 6 -29.78 58.40 7.96
N LEU A 7 -29.45 58.78 9.10
CA LEU A 7 -29.71 59.92 9.95
C LEU A 7 -30.09 59.56 11.39
N PHE A 8 -29.25 60.06 12.31
CA PHE A 8 -29.58 60.98 13.40
C PHE A 8 -30.67 60.58 14.40
N PHE A 9 -30.37 60.52 15.70
CA PHE A 9 -30.84 61.54 16.64
C PHE A 9 -30.12 61.46 18.00
N SER A 10 -29.56 62.59 18.39
CA SER A 10 -29.05 63.03 19.69
C SER A 10 -30.17 63.18 20.69
N LEU A 11 -29.99 62.86 21.97
CA LEU A 11 -30.64 63.61 23.06
C LEU A 11 -29.81 63.56 24.34
N LEU A 12 -29.33 64.74 24.66
CA LEU A 12 -28.67 65.15 25.88
C LEU A 12 -29.77 65.49 26.91
N LEU A 13 -29.66 65.03 28.17
CA LEU A 13 -30.35 65.75 29.29
C LEU A 13 -29.52 65.60 30.56
N ILE A 14 -29.10 66.79 30.99
CA ILE A 14 -28.48 67.14 32.25
C ILE A 14 -29.58 67.32 33.26
N CYS A 15 -29.46 66.88 34.50
CA CYS A 15 -29.95 67.56 35.67
C CYS A 15 -29.19 67.22 36.93
N ALA A 16 -28.84 68.24 37.60
CA ALA A 16 -27.99 68.42 38.75
C ALA A 16 -28.73 68.26 40.11
N ALA A 17 -27.93 68.05 41.09
CA ALA A 17 -27.88 68.69 42.40
C ALA A 17 -28.64 68.14 43.60
N CYS A 18 -27.93 68.24 44.67
CA CYS A 18 -28.16 68.35 46.12
C CYS A 18 -27.92 67.05 46.86
N GLY A 19 -26.96 66.93 47.67
CA GLY A 19 -26.38 67.65 48.79
C GLY A 19 -27.07 67.30 50.10
N GLU A 20 -26.49 66.45 50.96
CA GLU A 20 -26.59 66.59 52.42
C GLU A 20 -25.56 65.73 53.15
N GLU A 21 -24.82 66.42 54.00
CA GLU A 21 -23.91 65.87 54.99
C GLU A 21 -24.63 65.08 56.08
N LYS A 22 -24.12 63.98 56.55
CA LYS A 22 -23.82 63.79 57.98
C LYS A 22 -23.26 62.43 58.39
N LYS A 23 -22.22 62.56 59.15
CA LYS A 23 -21.77 61.76 60.30
C LYS A 23 -20.92 60.53 60.08
N THR A 24 -19.65 60.69 60.33
CA THR A 24 -18.69 59.84 60.92
C THR A 24 -19.24 58.86 61.96
N THR A 25 -19.06 57.59 61.72
CA THR A 25 -18.92 56.58 62.76
C THR A 25 -17.71 55.71 62.32
N GLU A 26 -16.64 55.81 63.05
CA GLU A 26 -15.49 54.91 62.98
C GLU A 26 -15.97 53.53 63.47
N GLU A 27 -16.12 52.58 62.55
CA GLU A 27 -16.13 51.14 62.84
C GLU A 27 -14.84 50.57 62.32
N ALA A 28 -14.10 49.95 63.23
CA ALA A 28 -12.84 49.27 62.99
C ALA A 28 -13.05 48.21 61.88
N GLU A 29 -12.38 48.40 60.74
CA GLU A 29 -12.22 47.36 59.76
C GLU A 29 -11.28 46.27 60.35
N GLU A 30 -11.88 45.20 60.86
CA GLU A 30 -11.22 43.91 61.03
C GLU A 30 -10.76 43.45 59.65
N SER A 31 -9.45 43.55 59.38
CA SER A 31 -8.85 43.01 58.18
C SER A 31 -9.04 41.50 58.17
N VAL A 32 -10.11 41.05 57.51
CA VAL A 32 -10.24 39.64 57.13
C VAL A 32 -9.13 39.39 56.11
N GLU A 33 -8.03 38.78 56.54
CA GLU A 33 -7.08 38.13 55.62
C GLU A 33 -7.85 37.05 54.86
N THR A 34 -8.28 37.40 53.64
CA THR A 34 -8.79 36.41 52.70
C THR A 34 -7.64 35.54 52.27
N VAL A 35 -7.36 34.49 53.03
CA VAL A 35 -6.49 33.39 52.58
C VAL A 35 -7.20 32.76 51.43
N LEU A 36 -6.87 33.20 50.21
CA LEU A 36 -7.27 32.51 48.99
C LEU A 36 -6.75 31.06 49.15
N PRO A 37 -7.60 30.03 49.03
CA PRO A 37 -7.10 28.66 49.09
C PRO A 37 -6.08 28.50 48.00
N THR A 38 -4.87 28.15 48.38
CA THR A 38 -3.79 27.81 47.46
C THR A 38 -4.31 26.66 46.61
N ALA A 39 -4.73 26.99 45.39
CA ALA A 39 -5.19 25.97 44.45
C ALA A 39 -4.02 24.99 44.20
N THR A 40 -4.04 23.88 44.89
CA THR A 40 -3.04 22.82 44.68
C THR A 40 -3.42 22.16 43.36
N ASN A 41 -2.56 22.30 42.35
CA ASN A 41 -2.70 21.68 41.07
C ASN A 41 -2.59 20.16 41.22
N GLU A 42 -3.62 19.43 40.90
CA GLU A 42 -3.61 17.97 40.90
C GLU A 42 -2.95 17.47 39.63
N VAL A 43 -1.97 16.57 39.77
CA VAL A 43 -1.16 16.07 38.65
C VAL A 43 -0.94 14.56 38.75
N THR A 44 -0.83 13.91 37.59
CA THR A 44 -0.31 12.53 37.50
C THR A 44 1.14 12.55 37.05
N VAL A 45 1.91 11.57 37.49
CA VAL A 45 3.34 11.49 37.18
C VAL A 45 3.74 10.12 36.69
N MET A 46 4.83 10.06 35.97
CA MET A 46 5.51 8.83 35.60
C MET A 46 7.01 8.95 35.86
N GLU A 47 7.64 7.85 36.28
CA GLU A 47 9.10 7.76 36.33
C GLU A 47 9.62 7.51 34.91
N LEU A 48 10.52 8.37 34.44
CA LEU A 48 11.10 8.27 33.12
C LEU A 48 12.11 7.12 33.08
N LYS A 49 11.82 6.11 32.21
CA LYS A 49 12.68 4.95 31.98
C LYS A 49 12.96 4.79 30.51
N GLU A 50 14.12 4.23 30.19
CA GLU A 50 14.36 3.78 28.82
C GLU A 50 13.44 2.61 28.51
N THR A 51 12.60 2.78 27.51
CA THR A 51 11.65 1.75 27.01
C THR A 51 11.86 1.53 25.53
N ASP A 52 11.49 0.35 25.02
CA ASP A 52 11.50 0.08 23.59
C ASP A 52 10.50 0.99 22.89
N PHE A 53 11.01 1.84 22.01
CA PHE A 53 10.19 2.75 21.24
C PHE A 53 9.89 2.17 19.85
N ASN A 54 8.60 2.00 19.57
CA ASN A 54 8.15 1.62 18.25
C ASN A 54 7.77 2.87 17.47
N HIS A 55 8.60 3.21 16.49
CA HIS A 55 8.30 4.26 15.53
C HIS A 55 7.27 3.77 14.53
N GLU A 56 6.26 4.59 14.27
CA GLU A 56 5.19 4.33 13.32
C GLU A 56 5.30 5.32 12.16
N LEU A 57 5.52 4.78 10.97
CA LEU A 57 5.53 5.54 9.75
C LEU A 57 4.27 5.20 8.96
N ILE A 58 3.44 6.21 8.70
CA ILE A 58 2.15 6.03 8.03
C ILE A 58 2.26 6.52 6.60
N SER A 59 1.87 5.67 5.66
CA SER A 59 1.78 6.01 4.24
C SER A 59 0.48 5.49 3.62
N ASN A 60 0.10 6.06 2.50
CA ASN A 60 -1.01 5.59 1.68
C ASN A 60 -0.47 4.83 0.47
N GLY A 61 -1.18 3.79 0.08
CA GLY A 61 -0.77 2.95 -1.03
C GLY A 61 -1.95 2.27 -1.71
N LYS A 62 -1.59 1.36 -2.60
CA LYS A 62 -2.54 0.58 -3.38
C LYS A 62 -2.15 -0.88 -3.35
N LEU A 63 -3.16 -1.75 -3.26
CA LEU A 63 -2.93 -3.19 -3.39
C LEU A 63 -2.77 -3.56 -4.85
N SER A 64 -1.85 -4.46 -5.10
CA SER A 64 -1.67 -5.13 -6.38
C SER A 64 -1.48 -6.63 -6.16
N ALA A 65 -1.96 -7.41 -7.11
CA ALA A 65 -1.70 -8.84 -7.08
C ALA A 65 -0.23 -9.12 -7.42
N ARG A 66 0.36 -10.07 -6.74
CA ARG A 66 1.74 -10.49 -7.04
C ARG A 66 1.88 -11.09 -8.42
N GLN A 67 0.83 -11.75 -8.91
CA GLN A 67 0.76 -12.32 -10.25
C GLN A 67 -0.58 -11.92 -10.87
N MET A 68 -0.49 -11.30 -12.02
CA MET A 68 -1.63 -10.95 -12.87
C MET A 68 -1.20 -11.17 -14.32
N ALA A 69 -2.09 -11.71 -15.14
CA ALA A 69 -1.85 -11.84 -16.57
C ALA A 69 -3.13 -11.51 -17.34
N ASP A 70 -2.95 -10.71 -18.37
CA ASP A 70 -3.99 -10.49 -19.37
C ASP A 70 -3.89 -11.57 -20.44
N LEU A 71 -4.99 -12.27 -20.67
CA LEU A 71 -5.05 -13.41 -21.56
C LEU A 71 -5.67 -12.99 -22.90
N TYR A 72 -4.99 -13.36 -23.97
CA TYR A 72 -5.37 -13.01 -25.35
C TYR A 72 -5.56 -14.26 -26.16
N PHE A 73 -6.46 -14.19 -27.13
CA PHE A 73 -6.43 -15.13 -28.25
C PHE A 73 -5.43 -14.66 -29.30
N GLU A 74 -4.67 -15.60 -29.88
CA GLU A 74 -3.68 -15.29 -30.90
C GLU A 74 -4.29 -15.28 -32.31
N THR A 75 -5.50 -15.84 -32.46
CA THR A 75 -6.22 -15.91 -33.73
C THR A 75 -7.63 -15.31 -33.61
N ALA A 76 -8.08 -14.62 -34.66
CA ALA A 76 -9.38 -13.97 -34.72
C ALA A 76 -10.43 -14.94 -35.27
N GLU A 77 -10.90 -15.87 -34.45
CA GLU A 77 -11.98 -16.81 -34.75
C GLU A 77 -13.20 -16.55 -33.84
N PRO A 78 -14.41 -17.01 -34.25
CA PRO A 78 -15.57 -16.94 -33.36
C PRO A 78 -15.36 -17.73 -32.08
N ILE A 79 -15.77 -17.17 -30.94
CA ILE A 79 -15.75 -17.84 -29.64
C ILE A 79 -16.87 -18.91 -29.64
N ALA A 80 -16.48 -20.18 -29.52
CA ALA A 80 -17.41 -21.29 -29.46
C ALA A 80 -18.03 -21.44 -28.09
N HIS A 81 -17.17 -21.44 -27.01
CA HIS A 81 -17.63 -21.61 -25.65
C HIS A 81 -16.80 -20.79 -24.66
N ILE A 82 -17.47 -20.30 -23.61
CA ILE A 82 -16.87 -19.63 -22.45
C ILE A 82 -17.21 -20.44 -21.21
N TYR A 83 -16.20 -21.01 -20.52
CA TYR A 83 -16.39 -21.90 -19.38
C TYR A 83 -16.43 -21.20 -18.04
N VAL A 84 -16.08 -19.91 -17.99
CA VAL A 84 -15.90 -19.13 -16.78
C VAL A 84 -16.67 -17.81 -16.84
N LYS A 85 -16.81 -17.17 -15.70
CA LYS A 85 -17.36 -15.81 -15.57
C LYS A 85 -16.47 -14.96 -14.68
N ASN A 86 -16.66 -13.64 -14.69
CA ASN A 86 -15.97 -12.76 -13.75
C ASN A 86 -16.21 -13.23 -12.30
N GLY A 87 -15.12 -13.34 -11.53
CA GLY A 87 -15.12 -13.87 -10.17
C GLY A 87 -14.99 -15.40 -10.06
N SER A 88 -14.90 -16.15 -11.18
CA SER A 88 -14.65 -17.60 -11.15
C SER A 88 -13.22 -17.88 -10.71
N HIS A 89 -13.06 -18.81 -9.76
CA HIS A 89 -11.76 -19.39 -9.42
C HIS A 89 -11.39 -20.46 -10.42
N VAL A 90 -10.17 -20.41 -10.91
CA VAL A 90 -9.61 -21.38 -11.86
C VAL A 90 -8.25 -21.88 -11.37
N LYS A 91 -7.93 -23.12 -11.75
CA LYS A 91 -6.60 -23.72 -11.51
C LYS A 91 -5.77 -23.63 -12.78
N LYS A 92 -4.46 -23.69 -12.62
CA LYS A 92 -3.52 -23.79 -13.74
C LYS A 92 -3.92 -24.92 -14.69
N GLY A 93 -4.09 -24.58 -15.99
CA GLY A 93 -4.47 -25.52 -17.04
C GLY A 93 -5.98 -25.65 -17.28
N ASP A 94 -6.84 -25.07 -16.42
CA ASP A 94 -8.27 -25.07 -16.64
C ASP A 94 -8.62 -24.31 -17.92
N LYS A 95 -9.61 -24.82 -18.66
CA LYS A 95 -10.13 -24.17 -19.85
C LYS A 95 -10.93 -22.93 -19.45
N ILE A 96 -10.60 -21.79 -20.04
CA ILE A 96 -11.29 -20.52 -19.85
C ILE A 96 -12.31 -20.32 -20.97
N ALA A 97 -11.86 -20.46 -22.21
CA ALA A 97 -12.71 -20.35 -23.39
C ALA A 97 -12.09 -21.12 -24.57
N GLU A 98 -12.87 -21.40 -25.59
CA GLU A 98 -12.39 -22.01 -26.81
C GLU A 98 -13.01 -21.33 -28.04
N LEU A 99 -12.24 -21.26 -29.11
CA LEU A 99 -12.63 -20.76 -30.41
C LEU A 99 -13.25 -21.86 -31.27
N ALA A 100 -14.00 -21.47 -32.26
CA ALA A 100 -14.46 -22.36 -33.30
C ALA A 100 -13.27 -22.89 -34.11
N SER A 101 -12.94 -24.16 -33.92
CA SER A 101 -11.65 -24.72 -34.36
C SER A 101 -11.67 -25.25 -35.81
N PHE A 102 -12.85 -25.28 -36.49
CA PHE A 102 -12.98 -25.93 -37.81
C PHE A 102 -11.93 -25.47 -38.84
N ARG A 103 -11.72 -24.14 -38.96
CA ARG A 103 -10.73 -23.61 -39.91
C ARG A 103 -9.30 -24.01 -39.52
N LEU A 104 -8.99 -23.93 -38.25
CA LEU A 104 -7.63 -24.25 -37.71
C LEU A 104 -7.34 -25.75 -37.85
N THR A 105 -8.31 -26.61 -37.53
CA THR A 105 -8.20 -28.06 -37.74
C THR A 105 -8.00 -28.43 -39.21
N ASN A 106 -8.71 -27.78 -40.12
CA ASN A 106 -8.51 -27.99 -41.56
C ASN A 106 -7.12 -27.52 -42.04
N GLN A 107 -6.65 -26.37 -41.57
CA GLN A 107 -5.29 -25.88 -41.87
C GLN A 107 -4.24 -26.88 -41.40
N LYS A 108 -4.33 -27.38 -40.17
CA LYS A 108 -3.44 -28.42 -39.64
C LYS A 108 -3.48 -29.68 -40.46
N THR A 109 -4.67 -30.17 -40.83
CA THR A 109 -4.81 -31.38 -41.67
C THR A 109 -4.15 -31.19 -43.04
N THR A 110 -4.39 -30.04 -43.68
CA THR A 110 -3.74 -29.72 -44.96
C THR A 110 -2.22 -29.63 -44.85
N ALA A 111 -1.72 -29.02 -43.80
CA ALA A 111 -0.26 -28.92 -43.53
C ALA A 111 0.33 -30.31 -43.22
N TRP A 112 -0.41 -31.15 -42.50
CA TRP A 112 -0.02 -32.55 -42.26
C TRP A 112 0.10 -33.36 -43.55
N ASP A 113 -0.89 -33.28 -44.46
CA ASP A 113 -0.88 -33.95 -45.75
C ASP A 113 0.33 -33.49 -46.61
N ALA A 114 0.61 -32.18 -46.60
CA ALA A 114 1.76 -31.61 -47.26
C ALA A 114 3.08 -32.14 -46.68
N LEU A 115 3.19 -32.29 -45.34
CA LEU A 115 4.35 -32.85 -44.67
C LEU A 115 4.52 -34.33 -45.04
N GLN A 116 3.45 -35.12 -45.05
CA GLN A 116 3.50 -36.51 -45.46
C GLN A 116 3.98 -36.68 -46.93
N LYS A 117 3.50 -35.80 -47.82
CA LYS A 117 3.98 -35.78 -49.20
C LYS A 117 5.48 -35.43 -49.29
N ALA A 118 5.91 -34.39 -48.58
CA ALA A 118 7.34 -33.98 -48.54
C ALA A 118 8.26 -35.06 -47.91
N GLU A 119 7.72 -35.86 -46.98
CA GLU A 119 8.43 -37.00 -46.41
C GLU A 119 8.63 -38.12 -47.42
N LEU A 120 7.64 -38.41 -48.24
CA LEU A 120 7.75 -39.38 -49.34
C LEU A 120 8.76 -38.90 -50.38
N GLU A 121 8.71 -37.65 -50.77
CA GLU A 121 9.64 -37.01 -51.71
C GLU A 121 11.08 -37.10 -51.19
N LEU A 122 11.28 -36.84 -49.87
CA LEU A 122 12.60 -36.97 -49.24
C LEU A 122 13.14 -38.41 -49.36
N LYS A 123 12.28 -39.42 -49.13
CA LYS A 123 12.64 -40.81 -49.31
C LYS A 123 13.05 -41.13 -50.76
N ASP A 124 12.30 -40.63 -51.72
CA ASP A 124 12.58 -40.80 -53.15
C ASP A 124 13.89 -40.16 -53.55
N VAL A 125 14.17 -38.94 -53.08
CA VAL A 125 15.46 -38.25 -53.33
C VAL A 125 16.64 -39.05 -52.75
N LEU A 126 16.52 -39.59 -51.51
CA LEU A 126 17.54 -40.41 -50.90
C LEU A 126 17.77 -41.72 -51.61
N ILE A 127 16.70 -42.41 -52.06
CA ILE A 127 16.81 -43.65 -52.86
C ILE A 127 17.48 -43.33 -54.21
N GLY A 128 17.15 -42.23 -54.88
CA GLY A 128 17.79 -41.78 -56.10
C GLY A 128 19.29 -41.52 -55.96
N GLN A 129 19.75 -41.18 -54.72
CA GLN A 129 21.17 -41.01 -54.36
C GLN A 129 21.85 -42.31 -53.90
N GLY A 130 21.13 -43.44 -53.93
CA GLY A 130 21.70 -44.76 -53.58
C GLY A 130 21.57 -45.16 -52.11
N TYR A 131 20.82 -44.39 -51.28
CA TYR A 131 20.60 -44.75 -49.88
C TYR A 131 19.30 -45.50 -49.72
N MET A 132 19.33 -46.65 -49.02
CA MET A 132 18.09 -47.37 -48.68
C MET A 132 17.40 -46.79 -47.44
N LEU A 133 16.07 -46.94 -47.33
CA LEU A 133 15.29 -46.47 -46.19
C LEU A 133 15.77 -47.00 -44.83
N LYS A 134 16.50 -48.13 -44.80
CA LYS A 134 17.07 -48.72 -43.60
C LYS A 134 18.35 -48.01 -43.13
N ASP A 135 18.96 -47.21 -44.00
CA ASP A 135 20.30 -46.64 -43.79
C ASP A 135 20.26 -45.12 -43.51
N SER A 136 19.10 -44.58 -43.16
CA SER A 136 18.95 -43.12 -42.94
C SER A 136 19.93 -42.56 -41.91
N ALA A 137 20.40 -43.36 -40.94
CA ALA A 137 21.43 -42.98 -39.96
C ALA A 137 22.85 -42.93 -40.56
N GLN A 138 23.06 -43.49 -41.75
CA GLN A 138 24.37 -43.52 -42.45
C GLN A 138 24.51 -42.48 -43.55
N VAL A 139 23.40 -41.70 -43.78
CA VAL A 139 23.44 -40.64 -44.80
C VAL A 139 24.31 -39.47 -44.29
N PRO A 140 25.32 -39.05 -45.08
CA PRO A 140 26.13 -37.88 -44.69
C PRO A 140 25.28 -36.65 -44.47
N ALA A 141 25.62 -35.82 -43.48
CA ALA A 141 24.82 -34.65 -43.07
C ALA A 141 24.53 -33.68 -44.23
N GLU A 142 25.52 -33.44 -45.11
CA GLU A 142 25.39 -32.59 -46.29
C GLU A 142 24.39 -33.16 -47.32
N THR A 143 24.46 -34.49 -47.55
CA THR A 143 23.53 -35.18 -48.46
C THR A 143 22.12 -35.13 -47.91
N MET A 144 21.92 -35.38 -46.61
CA MET A 144 20.62 -35.28 -45.95
C MET A 144 20.08 -33.86 -46.05
N LYS A 145 20.91 -32.82 -45.81
CA LYS A 145 20.53 -31.43 -45.92
C LYS A 145 20.05 -31.05 -47.33
N LEU A 146 20.77 -31.47 -48.35
CA LEU A 146 20.38 -31.24 -49.75
C LEU A 146 19.07 -31.96 -50.08
N ALA A 147 18.90 -33.20 -49.65
CA ALA A 147 17.69 -33.99 -49.87
C ALA A 147 16.47 -33.35 -49.19
N ARG A 148 16.60 -32.82 -47.95
CA ARG A 148 15.54 -32.09 -47.25
C ARG A 148 15.16 -30.77 -47.95
N ILE A 149 16.11 -30.06 -48.50
CA ILE A 149 15.85 -28.86 -49.30
C ILE A 149 15.13 -29.22 -50.60
N GLN A 150 15.56 -30.24 -51.32
CA GLN A 150 14.96 -30.66 -52.60
C GLN A 150 13.52 -31.17 -52.42
N SER A 151 13.25 -31.92 -51.36
CA SER A 151 11.93 -32.42 -51.04
C SER A 151 10.96 -31.41 -50.46
N GLY A 152 11.50 -30.22 -50.03
CA GLY A 152 10.68 -29.24 -49.29
C GLY A 152 10.28 -29.69 -47.89
N TYR A 153 10.93 -30.75 -47.33
CA TYR A 153 10.56 -31.33 -46.05
C TYR A 153 10.59 -30.32 -44.89
N ASP A 154 11.65 -29.51 -44.80
CA ASP A 154 11.80 -28.53 -43.74
C ASP A 154 10.69 -27.44 -43.78
N GLN A 155 10.31 -27.02 -44.99
CA GLN A 155 9.23 -26.03 -45.16
C GLN A 155 7.87 -26.62 -44.78
N ALA A 156 7.59 -27.87 -45.18
CA ALA A 156 6.34 -28.56 -44.85
C ALA A 156 6.25 -28.84 -43.34
N LEU A 157 7.37 -29.23 -42.71
CA LEU A 157 7.45 -29.43 -41.27
C LEU A 157 7.15 -28.16 -40.49
N ALA A 158 7.77 -27.04 -40.89
CA ALA A 158 7.55 -25.74 -40.27
C ALA A 158 6.08 -25.28 -40.41
N ALA A 159 5.48 -25.49 -41.57
CA ALA A 159 4.05 -25.16 -41.82
C ALA A 159 3.12 -26.02 -40.94
N TYR A 160 3.40 -27.30 -40.79
CA TYR A 160 2.64 -28.19 -39.90
C TYR A 160 2.79 -27.77 -38.44
N GLN A 161 3.99 -27.48 -37.98
CA GLN A 161 4.23 -27.03 -36.61
C GLN A 161 3.50 -25.74 -36.29
N LEU A 162 3.45 -24.78 -37.23
CA LEU A 162 2.71 -23.54 -37.06
C LEU A 162 1.18 -23.81 -36.96
N ALA A 163 0.63 -24.61 -37.89
CA ALA A 163 -0.79 -24.93 -37.86
C ALA A 163 -1.21 -25.72 -36.61
N ASP A 164 -0.37 -26.63 -36.13
CA ASP A 164 -0.56 -27.35 -34.87
C ASP A 164 -0.55 -26.40 -33.64
N TYR A 165 0.38 -25.47 -33.62
CA TYR A 165 0.45 -24.45 -32.58
C TYR A 165 -0.81 -23.55 -32.56
N GLU A 166 -1.24 -23.06 -33.73
CA GLU A 166 -2.45 -22.22 -33.84
C GLU A 166 -3.71 -22.97 -33.39
N GLU A 167 -3.86 -24.25 -33.74
CA GLU A 167 -4.97 -25.09 -33.28
C GLU A 167 -4.95 -25.25 -31.75
N GLN A 168 -3.78 -25.53 -31.16
CA GLN A 168 -3.66 -25.65 -29.71
C GLN A 168 -3.99 -24.34 -28.98
N ARG A 169 -3.67 -23.20 -29.59
CA ARG A 169 -3.96 -21.85 -29.07
C ARG A 169 -5.41 -21.43 -29.23
N ALA A 170 -6.22 -22.19 -29.98
CA ALA A 170 -7.66 -21.99 -30.00
C ALA A 170 -8.33 -22.23 -28.64
N ILE A 171 -7.65 -22.92 -27.72
CA ILE A 171 -8.13 -23.15 -26.36
C ILE A 171 -7.35 -22.27 -25.40
N LEU A 172 -8.01 -21.26 -24.83
CA LEU A 172 -7.43 -20.40 -23.82
C LEU A 172 -7.45 -21.10 -22.45
N LYS A 173 -6.30 -21.24 -21.83
CA LYS A 173 -6.12 -21.92 -20.53
C LYS A 173 -5.51 -20.98 -19.49
N ALA A 174 -5.84 -21.25 -18.23
CA ALA A 174 -5.27 -20.51 -17.09
C ALA A 174 -3.75 -20.84 -16.94
N PRO A 175 -2.86 -19.83 -16.93
CA PRO A 175 -1.41 -20.06 -16.78
C PRO A 175 -1.01 -20.36 -15.33
N PHE A 176 -1.82 -19.95 -14.35
CA PHE A 176 -1.65 -20.19 -12.91
C PHE A 176 -3.02 -20.19 -12.21
N ASP A 177 -3.03 -20.54 -10.91
CA ASP A 177 -4.26 -20.51 -10.09
C ASP A 177 -4.65 -19.09 -9.76
N GLY A 178 -5.94 -18.74 -9.93
CA GLY A 178 -6.41 -17.37 -9.67
C GLY A 178 -7.89 -17.16 -9.93
N ILE A 179 -8.29 -15.90 -9.94
CA ILE A 179 -9.64 -15.44 -10.19
C ILE A 179 -9.70 -14.75 -11.55
N ILE A 180 -10.76 -15.02 -12.31
CA ILE A 180 -11.04 -14.35 -13.59
C ILE A 180 -11.64 -12.97 -13.36
N ALA A 181 -11.09 -11.97 -14.04
CA ALA A 181 -11.56 -10.59 -14.05
C ALA A 181 -11.60 -10.04 -15.49
N ASN A 182 -12.30 -8.93 -15.69
CA ASN A 182 -12.36 -8.19 -16.96
C ASN A 182 -12.83 -9.01 -18.18
N LEU A 183 -13.58 -10.09 -17.96
CA LEU A 183 -14.20 -10.84 -19.04
C LEU A 183 -15.38 -10.04 -19.59
N SER A 184 -15.24 -9.52 -20.81
CA SER A 184 -16.26 -8.70 -21.47
C SER A 184 -16.85 -9.35 -22.72
N SER A 185 -16.14 -10.31 -23.32
CA SER A 185 -16.53 -11.00 -24.54
C SER A 185 -17.69 -11.98 -24.32
N LYS A 186 -18.40 -12.28 -25.40
CA LYS A 186 -19.53 -13.21 -25.40
C LYS A 186 -19.32 -14.30 -26.46
N GLU A 187 -19.93 -15.45 -26.23
CA GLU A 187 -19.99 -16.52 -27.24
C GLU A 187 -20.54 -16.00 -28.58
N TYR A 188 -20.08 -16.58 -29.66
CA TYR A 188 -20.39 -16.24 -31.05
C TYR A 188 -19.81 -14.91 -31.57
N ASN A 189 -19.18 -14.10 -30.72
CA ASN A 189 -18.42 -12.96 -31.20
C ASN A 189 -17.02 -13.41 -31.67
N THR A 190 -16.47 -12.70 -32.63
CA THR A 190 -15.06 -12.90 -33.02
C THR A 190 -14.11 -12.44 -31.94
N ALA A 191 -13.14 -13.27 -31.55
CA ALA A 191 -12.12 -12.94 -30.58
C ALA A 191 -11.22 -11.83 -31.11
N SER A 192 -10.87 -10.88 -30.23
CA SER A 192 -9.85 -9.86 -30.51
C SER A 192 -8.46 -10.42 -30.23
N THR A 193 -7.50 -10.08 -31.10
CA THR A 193 -6.09 -10.39 -30.88
C THR A 193 -5.31 -9.20 -30.27
N SER A 194 -5.91 -8.02 -30.23
CA SER A 194 -5.30 -6.78 -29.72
C SER A 194 -5.80 -6.39 -28.32
N GLU A 195 -6.98 -6.88 -27.92
CA GLU A 195 -7.55 -6.63 -26.62
C GLU A 195 -7.57 -7.92 -25.77
N PRO A 196 -7.32 -7.82 -24.46
CA PRO A 196 -7.38 -9.00 -23.61
C PRO A 196 -8.79 -9.58 -23.56
N PHE A 197 -8.89 -10.89 -23.67
CA PHE A 197 -10.13 -11.62 -23.50
C PHE A 197 -10.61 -11.57 -22.05
N CYS A 198 -9.71 -11.78 -21.11
CA CYS A 198 -9.90 -11.63 -19.67
C CYS A 198 -8.56 -11.44 -18.98
N SER A 199 -8.61 -11.07 -17.71
CA SER A 199 -7.45 -11.07 -16.81
C SER A 199 -7.58 -12.22 -15.82
N ILE A 200 -6.45 -12.84 -15.45
CA ILE A 200 -6.36 -13.76 -14.31
C ILE A 200 -5.51 -13.14 -13.23
N ILE A 201 -6.01 -13.15 -11.99
CA ILE A 201 -5.41 -12.50 -10.83
C ILE A 201 -5.16 -13.55 -9.77
N ASN A 202 -3.93 -13.69 -9.30
CA ASN A 202 -3.64 -14.50 -8.12
C ASN A 202 -4.06 -13.74 -6.88
N ASP A 203 -5.11 -14.21 -6.21
CA ASP A 203 -5.73 -13.59 -5.05
C ASP A 203 -5.15 -14.04 -3.71
N GLN A 204 -4.26 -15.03 -3.67
CA GLN A 204 -3.71 -15.55 -2.42
C GLN A 204 -2.69 -14.62 -1.78
N THR A 205 -1.89 -13.95 -2.58
CA THR A 205 -0.85 -13.02 -2.13
C THR A 205 -0.99 -11.70 -2.85
N LEU A 206 -1.13 -10.64 -2.07
CA LEU A 206 -1.17 -9.27 -2.57
C LEU A 206 0.10 -8.53 -2.15
N GLU A 207 0.44 -7.51 -2.90
CA GLU A 207 1.50 -6.55 -2.59
C GLU A 207 0.88 -5.18 -2.34
N ALA A 208 1.20 -4.57 -1.20
CA ALA A 208 0.90 -3.17 -0.97
C ALA A 208 2.05 -2.33 -1.55
N SER A 209 1.76 -1.52 -2.55
CA SER A 209 2.70 -0.57 -3.14
C SER A 209 2.42 0.82 -2.59
N PHE A 210 3.40 1.45 -1.97
CA PHE A 210 3.31 2.76 -1.34
C PHE A 210 4.61 3.54 -1.49
N THR A 211 4.62 4.79 -1.06
CA THR A 211 5.82 5.64 -1.13
C THR A 211 6.20 6.14 0.26
N VAL A 212 7.50 6.31 0.49
CA VAL A 212 8.07 6.92 1.69
C VAL A 212 8.97 8.08 1.30
N LEU A 213 9.17 9.05 2.19
CA LEU A 213 10.09 10.15 1.97
C LEU A 213 11.55 9.68 2.03
N GLU A 214 12.44 10.34 1.28
CA GLU A 214 13.87 10.05 1.28
C GLU A 214 14.50 10.10 2.68
N ASN A 215 14.09 11.06 3.52
CA ASN A 215 14.57 11.20 4.88
C ASN A 215 14.11 10.06 5.83
N GLU A 216 13.08 9.31 5.45
CA GLU A 216 12.55 8.16 6.19
C GLU A 216 13.23 6.83 5.80
N LEU A 217 13.95 6.80 4.66
CA LEU A 217 14.63 5.59 4.20
C LEU A 217 15.58 4.96 5.23
N PRO A 218 16.36 5.72 6.02
CA PRO A 218 17.22 5.12 7.05
C PRO A 218 16.43 4.39 8.15
N LEU A 219 15.13 4.70 8.26
CA LEU A 219 14.25 4.16 9.28
C LEU A 219 13.55 2.85 8.84
N ILE A 220 13.69 2.43 7.59
CA ILE A 220 13.04 1.24 7.05
C ILE A 220 14.04 0.29 6.41
N LYS A 221 13.71 -1.00 6.39
CA LYS A 221 14.50 -2.03 5.72
C LYS A 221 13.60 -3.17 5.24
N PRO A 222 14.03 -3.95 4.23
CA PRO A 222 13.37 -5.19 3.88
C PRO A 222 13.23 -6.11 5.09
N GLY A 223 12.04 -6.69 5.26
CA GLY A 223 11.67 -7.53 6.39
C GLY A 223 10.94 -6.79 7.52
N ASP A 224 10.91 -5.47 7.55
CA ASP A 224 10.15 -4.71 8.57
C ASP A 224 8.66 -5.04 8.47
N ARG A 225 8.00 -5.13 9.63
CA ARG A 225 6.57 -5.41 9.72
C ARG A 225 5.75 -4.21 9.30
N VAL A 226 4.69 -4.48 8.55
CA VAL A 226 3.71 -3.48 8.15
C VAL A 226 2.31 -3.94 8.53
N GLU A 227 1.48 -3.01 8.94
CA GLU A 227 0.04 -3.20 9.07
C GLU A 227 -0.65 -2.48 7.92
N VAL A 228 -1.47 -3.20 7.17
CA VAL A 228 -2.20 -2.69 6.01
C VAL A 228 -3.68 -2.65 6.32
N SER A 229 -4.26 -1.48 6.23
CA SER A 229 -5.67 -1.21 6.53
C SER A 229 -6.38 -0.65 5.29
N PRO A 230 -7.29 -1.40 4.65
CA PRO A 230 -8.03 -0.91 3.49
C PRO A 230 -9.05 0.15 3.91
N PHE A 231 -9.12 1.26 3.16
CA PHE A 231 -10.09 2.32 3.44
C PHE A 231 -11.55 1.86 3.24
N ALA A 232 -11.76 0.91 2.33
CA ALA A 232 -13.11 0.41 2.01
C ALA A 232 -13.70 -0.51 3.09
N ILE A 233 -12.90 -1.05 4.01
CA ILE A 233 -13.34 -2.04 5.00
C ILE A 233 -12.87 -1.60 6.37
N ALA A 234 -13.74 -0.92 7.11
CA ALA A 234 -13.43 -0.42 8.45
C ALA A 234 -13.05 -1.57 9.41
N GLY A 235 -11.97 -1.37 10.16
CA GLY A 235 -11.50 -2.32 11.19
C GLY A 235 -10.75 -3.54 10.65
N LEU A 236 -10.64 -3.71 9.33
CA LEU A 236 -9.82 -4.77 8.76
C LEU A 236 -8.36 -4.34 8.77
N LYS A 237 -7.52 -5.16 9.41
CA LYS A 237 -6.07 -5.00 9.44
C LYS A 237 -5.41 -6.28 8.96
N ARG A 238 -4.38 -6.16 8.16
CA ARG A 238 -3.57 -7.27 7.67
C ARG A 238 -2.11 -7.00 7.94
N GLU A 239 -1.44 -7.97 8.49
CA GLU A 239 0.01 -7.91 8.70
C GLU A 239 0.73 -8.35 7.42
N GLY A 240 1.86 -7.71 7.19
CA GLY A 240 2.76 -8.01 6.09
C GLY A 240 4.20 -7.63 6.43
N ASN A 241 5.07 -7.79 5.45
CA ASN A 241 6.47 -7.41 5.58
C ASN A 241 6.93 -6.68 4.33
N ILE A 242 7.81 -5.70 4.49
CA ILE A 242 8.48 -5.03 3.38
C ILE A 242 9.31 -6.05 2.61
N THR A 243 9.08 -6.16 1.31
CA THR A 243 9.80 -7.09 0.43
C THR A 243 10.79 -6.37 -0.48
N GLU A 244 10.46 -5.14 -0.88
CA GLU A 244 11.25 -4.39 -1.85
C GLU A 244 11.25 -2.90 -1.51
N ILE A 245 12.42 -2.28 -1.60
CA ILE A 245 12.60 -0.83 -1.55
C ILE A 245 13.26 -0.46 -2.88
N ASN A 246 12.60 0.36 -3.69
CA ASN A 246 13.14 0.79 -4.97
C ASN A 246 14.35 1.72 -4.72
N PRO A 247 15.51 1.49 -5.32
CA PRO A 247 16.68 2.36 -5.16
C PRO A 247 16.58 3.72 -5.89
N LEU A 248 15.46 3.97 -6.58
CA LEU A 248 15.21 5.22 -7.29
C LEU A 248 14.33 6.16 -6.47
N ILE A 249 14.81 7.39 -6.28
CA ILE A 249 14.06 8.50 -5.69
C ILE A 249 13.39 9.26 -6.84
N ASP A 250 12.11 9.56 -6.72
CA ASP A 250 11.38 10.32 -7.73
C ASP A 250 11.58 11.84 -7.59
N GLU A 251 11.00 12.61 -8.51
CA GLU A 251 11.11 14.08 -8.55
C GLU A 251 10.55 14.78 -7.29
N ASN A 252 9.73 14.10 -6.52
CA ASN A 252 9.13 14.60 -5.27
C ASN A 252 9.89 14.16 -4.02
N GLY A 253 11.05 13.52 -4.16
CA GLY A 253 11.81 12.98 -3.03
C GLY A 253 11.15 11.74 -2.40
N MET A 254 10.36 10.99 -3.19
CA MET A 254 9.66 9.79 -2.72
C MET A 254 10.32 8.54 -3.26
N VAL A 255 10.30 7.49 -2.45
CA VAL A 255 10.80 6.17 -2.79
C VAL A 255 9.66 5.16 -2.76
N LYS A 256 9.54 4.36 -3.83
CA LYS A 256 8.54 3.29 -3.90
C LYS A 256 8.97 2.10 -3.05
N VAL A 257 8.05 1.62 -2.24
CA VAL A 257 8.22 0.46 -1.36
C VAL A 257 7.09 -0.53 -1.62
N LYS A 258 7.42 -1.83 -1.57
CA LYS A 258 6.42 -2.89 -1.64
C LYS A 258 6.46 -3.73 -0.38
N ALA A 259 5.30 -4.13 0.08
CA ALA A 259 5.14 -5.07 1.18
C ALA A 259 4.21 -6.21 0.77
N ALA A 260 4.63 -7.45 1.04
CA ALA A 260 3.80 -8.61 0.80
C ALA A 260 2.82 -8.83 1.95
N ILE A 261 1.57 -9.06 1.62
CA ILE A 261 0.50 -9.39 2.55
C ILE A 261 -0.23 -10.65 2.10
N ARG A 262 -0.75 -11.43 3.06
CA ARG A 262 -1.65 -12.54 2.74
C ARG A 262 -3.08 -12.02 2.61
N ASN A 263 -3.73 -12.35 1.52
CA ASN A 263 -5.13 -12.04 1.35
C ASN A 263 -5.98 -13.02 2.17
N GLY A 264 -6.82 -12.50 3.05
CA GLY A 264 -7.82 -13.29 3.79
C GLY A 264 -9.21 -13.11 3.19
N ASP A 265 -9.37 -13.30 1.90
CA ASP A 265 -10.63 -13.35 1.12
C ASP A 265 -11.46 -12.07 1.05
N ARG A 266 -10.89 -10.90 1.35
CA ARG A 266 -11.65 -9.63 1.32
C ARG A 266 -10.93 -8.49 0.62
N LEU A 267 -9.71 -8.70 0.17
CA LEU A 267 -8.92 -7.66 -0.47
C LEU A 267 -8.87 -7.92 -1.97
N TYR A 268 -9.01 -6.86 -2.74
CA TYR A 268 -9.02 -6.92 -4.21
C TYR A 268 -7.88 -6.09 -4.79
N GLU A 269 -7.43 -6.51 -5.97
CA GLU A 269 -6.54 -5.73 -6.83
C GLU A 269 -7.06 -4.29 -6.96
N GLY A 270 -6.17 -3.32 -6.79
CA GLY A 270 -6.50 -1.92 -6.95
C GLY A 270 -7.09 -1.22 -5.73
N MET A 271 -7.33 -1.90 -4.60
CA MET A 271 -7.83 -1.26 -3.38
C MET A 271 -6.82 -0.26 -2.83
N ASN A 272 -7.31 0.92 -2.42
CA ASN A 272 -6.52 1.89 -1.67
C ASN A 272 -6.44 1.48 -0.20
N VAL A 273 -5.24 1.59 0.35
CA VAL A 273 -4.91 1.15 1.70
C VAL A 273 -4.06 2.19 2.43
N GLN A 274 -4.17 2.22 3.74
CA GLN A 274 -3.21 2.85 4.63
C GLN A 274 -2.22 1.80 5.09
N ILE A 275 -0.95 2.14 5.08
CA ILE A 275 0.15 1.29 5.54
C ILE A 275 0.77 1.95 6.77
N CYS A 276 0.90 1.19 7.86
CA CYS A 276 1.64 1.56 9.04
C CYS A 276 2.86 0.65 9.16
N ILE A 277 4.05 1.22 9.07
CA ILE A 277 5.31 0.50 9.25
C ILE A 277 5.71 0.59 10.71
N HIS A 278 5.91 -0.55 11.35
CA HIS A 278 6.33 -0.64 12.74
C HIS A 278 7.82 -0.99 12.82
N ARG A 279 8.60 -0.09 13.40
CA ARG A 279 10.02 -0.32 13.63
C ARG A 279 10.40 -0.05 15.07
N SER A 280 10.94 -1.05 15.74
CA SER A 280 11.58 -0.85 17.05
C SER A 280 12.92 -0.17 16.87
N LEU A 281 13.10 0.96 17.53
CA LEU A 281 14.35 1.73 17.56
C LEU A 281 15.20 1.42 18.79
N GLY A 282 14.84 0.35 19.53
CA GLY A 282 15.47 -0.02 20.78
C GLY A 282 15.06 0.91 21.91
N LYS A 283 15.88 0.91 22.97
CA LYS A 283 15.60 1.66 24.19
C LYS A 283 15.78 3.15 23.97
N GLN A 284 14.76 3.92 24.30
CA GLN A 284 14.71 5.37 24.22
C GLN A 284 14.05 5.95 25.48
N LEU A 285 14.37 7.18 25.85
CA LEU A 285 13.60 7.92 26.84
C LEU A 285 12.29 8.37 26.19
N VAL A 286 11.16 7.86 26.67
CA VAL A 286 9.85 8.06 26.05
C VAL A 286 8.91 8.75 27.02
N VAL A 287 8.23 9.81 26.55
CA VAL A 287 7.18 10.51 27.30
C VAL A 287 5.86 10.51 26.51
N PRO A 288 4.71 10.43 27.17
CA PRO A 288 3.43 10.63 26.53
C PRO A 288 3.34 12.02 25.86
N LYS A 289 2.62 12.14 24.76
CA LYS A 289 2.40 13.44 24.08
C LYS A 289 1.75 14.47 25.02
N SER A 290 0.92 14.02 25.96
CA SER A 290 0.29 14.85 26.98
C SER A 290 1.28 15.51 27.95
N ALA A 291 2.47 14.94 28.16
CA ALA A 291 3.49 15.50 29.03
C ALA A 291 4.22 16.71 28.41
N VAL A 292 4.22 16.83 27.08
CA VAL A 292 4.94 17.88 26.36
C VAL A 292 4.00 19.06 26.11
N VAL A 293 4.35 20.23 26.62
CA VAL A 293 3.60 21.49 26.44
C VAL A 293 4.46 22.52 25.70
N LEU A 294 3.82 23.34 24.88
CA LEU A 294 4.48 24.46 24.21
C LEU A 294 4.42 25.71 25.11
N ARG A 295 5.58 26.31 25.43
CA ARG A 295 5.72 27.55 26.16
C ARG A 295 6.65 28.50 25.41
N SER A 296 6.13 29.68 25.04
CA SER A 296 6.90 30.67 24.28
C SER A 296 7.58 30.10 23.02
N GLY A 297 6.88 29.17 22.30
CA GLY A 297 7.41 28.53 21.10
C GLY A 297 8.44 27.40 21.34
N LYS A 298 8.69 27.03 22.60
CA LYS A 298 9.61 25.93 22.97
C LYS A 298 8.84 24.78 23.61
N GLN A 299 9.35 23.58 23.40
CA GLN A 299 8.83 22.36 24.04
C GLN A 299 9.33 22.29 25.48
N VAL A 300 8.41 22.05 26.40
CA VAL A 300 8.66 21.98 27.85
C VAL A 300 7.98 20.73 28.39
N VAL A 301 8.68 20.06 29.29
CA VAL A 301 8.13 18.99 30.13
C VAL A 301 8.26 19.43 31.58
N PHE A 302 7.24 19.16 32.38
CA PHE A 302 7.32 19.41 33.82
C PHE A 302 7.83 18.20 34.57
N THR A 303 8.84 18.39 35.41
CA THR A 303 9.34 17.36 36.32
C THR A 303 8.94 17.69 37.77
N LEU A 304 8.69 16.65 38.56
CA LEU A 304 8.36 16.79 39.97
C LEU A 304 9.64 16.79 40.82
N VAL A 305 9.90 17.88 41.50
CA VAL A 305 11.03 17.99 42.46
C VAL A 305 10.50 18.62 43.75
N ASN A 306 10.65 17.95 44.90
CA ASN A 306 10.21 18.45 46.20
C ASN A 306 8.73 18.91 46.21
N ASN A 307 7.80 18.15 45.64
CA ASN A 307 6.39 18.49 45.50
C ASN A 307 6.09 19.80 44.73
N LYS A 308 7.00 20.21 43.87
CA LYS A 308 6.88 21.35 42.99
C LYS A 308 7.11 20.93 41.55
N ALA A 309 6.37 21.57 40.61
CA ALA A 309 6.51 21.37 39.18
C ALA A 309 7.64 22.26 38.63
N ASN A 310 8.72 21.66 38.19
CA ASN A 310 9.83 22.36 37.53
C ASN A 310 9.72 22.14 36.04
N TRP A 311 9.62 23.19 35.23
CA TRP A 311 9.67 23.04 33.79
C TRP A 311 11.11 22.83 33.31
N VAL A 312 11.24 21.92 32.35
CA VAL A 312 12.52 21.61 31.69
C VAL A 312 12.30 21.77 30.20
N TYR A 313 13.17 22.53 29.55
CA TYR A 313 13.17 22.61 28.09
C TYR A 313 13.68 21.28 27.52
N VAL A 314 12.97 20.74 26.57
CA VAL A 314 13.28 19.46 25.95
C VAL A 314 13.36 19.56 24.44
N HIS A 315 14.17 18.70 23.85
CA HIS A 315 14.10 18.42 22.42
C HIS A 315 13.48 17.04 22.23
N THR A 316 12.34 17.03 21.52
CA THR A 316 11.71 15.78 21.14
C THR A 316 12.36 15.24 19.87
N GLY A 317 12.54 13.93 19.79
CA GLY A 317 13.00 13.23 18.60
C GLY A 317 11.84 12.68 17.79
N LEU A 318 11.81 11.35 17.59
CA LEU A 318 10.76 10.67 16.85
C LEU A 318 9.48 10.55 17.68
N GLU A 319 8.36 10.47 16.96
CA GLU A 319 7.05 10.29 17.57
C GLU A 319 6.32 9.06 17.04
N ASN A 320 5.36 8.60 17.83
CA ASN A 320 4.33 7.65 17.38
C ASN A 320 2.94 8.19 17.73
N ALA A 321 1.89 7.38 17.65
CA ALA A 321 0.53 7.80 17.93
C ALA A 321 0.35 8.44 19.32
N THR A 322 1.07 7.98 20.35
CA THR A 322 0.84 8.34 21.76
C THR A 322 1.98 9.07 22.44
N SER A 323 3.22 8.97 21.92
CA SER A 323 4.42 9.34 22.65
C SER A 323 5.47 10.04 21.79
N TYR A 324 6.37 10.78 22.44
CA TYR A 324 7.61 11.33 21.89
C TYR A 324 8.83 10.65 22.51
N THR A 325 9.88 10.49 21.71
CA THR A 325 11.23 10.25 22.27
C THR A 325 11.83 11.57 22.70
N ILE A 326 12.64 11.56 23.77
CA ILE A 326 13.38 12.73 24.25
C ILE A 326 14.84 12.56 23.90
N THR A 327 15.40 13.51 23.16
CA THR A 327 16.81 13.53 22.78
C THR A 327 17.66 14.36 23.73
N GLU A 328 17.09 15.44 24.30
CA GLU A 328 17.77 16.33 25.22
C GLU A 328 16.81 16.88 26.27
N GLY A 329 17.34 17.18 27.46
CA GLY A 329 16.62 17.91 28.51
C GLY A 329 16.19 17.05 29.70
N LEU A 330 15.99 15.75 29.55
CA LEU A 330 15.59 14.83 30.63
C LEU A 330 16.61 13.69 30.78
N LYS A 331 16.57 13.04 31.93
CA LYS A 331 17.40 11.88 32.25
C LYS A 331 16.55 10.74 32.76
N GLU A 332 17.09 9.53 32.64
CA GLU A 332 16.48 8.35 33.26
C GLU A 332 16.35 8.55 34.78
N GLY A 333 15.19 8.22 35.32
CA GLY A 333 14.85 8.42 36.73
C GLY A 333 14.14 9.74 37.03
N ASP A 334 14.06 10.69 36.10
CA ASP A 334 13.27 11.91 36.30
C ASP A 334 11.77 11.56 36.44
N ILE A 335 11.12 12.23 37.40
CA ILE A 335 9.67 12.07 37.59
C ILE A 335 8.95 13.12 36.72
N VAL A 336 8.31 12.68 35.64
CA VAL A 336 7.66 13.52 34.66
C VAL A 336 6.17 13.64 34.96
N ILE A 337 5.63 14.88 34.92
CA ILE A 337 4.21 15.15 35.05
C ILE A 337 3.53 14.89 33.70
N THR A 338 2.55 13.96 33.68
CA THR A 338 1.89 13.48 32.46
C THR A 338 0.50 14.11 32.23
N SER A 339 -0.13 14.59 33.32
CA SER A 339 -1.42 15.30 33.21
C SER A 339 -1.50 16.45 34.24
N GLY A 340 -2.44 17.39 34.05
CA GLY A 340 -2.57 18.57 34.90
C GLY A 340 -1.55 19.69 34.59
N ASN A 341 -0.73 19.53 33.54
CA ASN A 341 0.44 20.37 33.23
C ASN A 341 0.14 21.62 32.40
N ILE A 342 -1.06 21.76 31.79
CA ILE A 342 -1.37 22.83 30.84
C ILE A 342 -1.26 24.23 31.48
N ASN A 343 -1.70 24.38 32.73
CA ASN A 343 -1.71 25.66 33.45
C ASN A 343 -0.68 25.78 34.55
N LEU A 344 0.27 24.82 34.64
CA LEU A 344 1.31 24.84 35.65
C LEU A 344 2.29 25.98 35.42
N ALA A 345 2.61 26.72 36.51
CA ALA A 345 3.74 27.64 36.56
C ALA A 345 5.00 26.92 37.03
N HIS A 346 6.14 27.52 36.74
CA HIS A 346 7.43 27.03 37.29
C HIS A 346 7.41 27.15 38.82
N GLU A 347 7.89 26.11 39.50
CA GLU A 347 7.88 25.95 40.97
C GLU A 347 6.48 25.94 41.61
N ALA A 348 5.41 25.75 40.82
CA ALA A 348 4.09 25.66 41.39
C ALA A 348 3.96 24.42 42.30
N PRO A 349 3.30 24.55 43.47
CA PRO A 349 3.02 23.40 44.31
C PRO A 349 2.01 22.47 43.64
N VAL A 350 2.26 21.18 43.68
CA VAL A 350 1.41 20.16 43.06
C VAL A 350 1.06 19.08 44.09
N LYS A 351 -0.10 18.50 43.88
CA LYS A 351 -0.60 17.34 44.62
C LYS A 351 -0.71 16.17 43.66
N LEU A 352 -0.07 15.05 44.02
CA LEU A 352 -0.15 13.81 43.26
C LEU A 352 -1.56 13.20 43.39
N ILE A 353 -2.11 12.79 42.29
CA ILE A 353 -3.27 11.90 42.22
C ILE A 353 -2.84 10.59 41.56
N GLU A 354 -3.23 9.48 42.17
CA GLU A 354 -3.09 8.15 41.56
C GLU A 354 -4.16 8.02 40.45
N GLU A 355 -3.76 7.45 39.30
CA GLU A 355 -4.70 7.09 38.21
C GLU A 355 -5.60 5.94 38.62
#